data_5f80245f62503a0fdcacf9429787959b
#
_entry.id   5f80245f62503a0fdcacf9429787959b
#
_cell.length_a   1.000
_cell.length_b   1.000
_cell.length_c   1.000
_cell.angle_alpha   90.00
_cell.angle_beta   90.00
_cell.angle_gamma   90.00
#
_symmetry.space_group_name_H-M   'P 1'
#
loop_
_entity.id
_entity.type
_entity.pdbx_description
1 polymer ?
#
loop_
_entity_poly.entity_id
_entity_poly.type
_entity_poly.pdbx_seq_one_letter_code
_entity_poly.pdbx_strand_id
1 'polypeptide(L)'
;ELAREGHGASSALQDLASGNPALGYLPAPTQLTAGVRGQTQALYGADPLVPELRAVCQQVFHKDTPPETDYHVSYGAVDAIERLLQAFLLAGDKVGIEDPGYLNSINSVHTLGYKPVGIAVDSEGIVPASLEAALADGLRALILTPRAHNPTGCSLSRARAKQIEQILKQYPELLLMIDDHFWMLASSPYRNVIPADHLRWALIRSVSKGLGPDLRVALVASDLQTSERLSQRLASGAQWVSHLLQQMVVHGLTDTDIKAQTRVAQAAYVQARTDLMHALKKQSIPFWDSEEGFNLWIPLDREAEPVLAGLAARGWLVRSGQVFGVSNPAQGLRVSFANLDAKDAQRFSTDLAQVLQERY
;
A
#
# COMPACT_ATOMS: atom_id res chain seq x y z
N GLU A 1 0.56 6.11 -22.03
CA GLU A 1 -0.64 5.39 -21.61
C GLU A 1 -0.46 4.99 -20.14
N LEU A 2 -1.38 5.38 -19.25
CA LEU A 2 -1.27 5.03 -17.83
C LEU A 2 -1.56 3.53 -17.65
N ALA A 3 -0.62 2.81 -17.06
CA ALA A 3 -0.80 1.41 -16.74
C ALA A 3 -1.87 1.24 -15.63
N ARG A 4 -2.65 0.15 -15.68
CA ARG A 4 -3.71 -0.13 -14.68
C ARG A 4 -3.38 -1.39 -13.89
N GLU A 5 -3.65 -1.37 -12.58
CA GLU A 5 -3.70 -2.59 -11.78
C GLU A 5 -5.03 -3.33 -12.02
N GLY A 6 -4.98 -4.66 -12.04
CA GLY A 6 -6.16 -5.51 -12.03
C GLY A 6 -6.94 -5.51 -13.33
N HIS A 7 -6.44 -6.15 -14.37
CA HIS A 7 -7.32 -6.65 -15.42
C HIS A 7 -7.87 -7.99 -14.96
N GLY A 8 -9.20 -8.11 -14.93
CA GLY A 8 -9.87 -9.37 -14.71
C GLY A 8 -9.30 -10.41 -15.68
N ALA A 9 -8.69 -11.45 -15.13
CA ALA A 9 -8.11 -12.51 -15.92
C ALA A 9 -9.21 -13.15 -16.79
N SER A 10 -8.89 -13.35 -18.04
CA SER A 10 -9.57 -14.41 -18.82
C SER A 10 -9.50 -15.69 -18.00
N SER A 11 -10.62 -16.34 -17.77
CA SER A 11 -10.89 -17.39 -16.78
C SER A 11 -10.01 -18.66 -16.84
N ALA A 12 -8.97 -18.69 -17.65
CA ALA A 12 -8.12 -19.88 -17.88
C ALA A 12 -6.79 -19.84 -17.12
N LEU A 13 -6.33 -18.65 -16.65
CA LEU A 13 -5.04 -18.50 -15.99
C LEU A 13 -5.22 -18.27 -14.48
N GLN A 14 -4.36 -18.87 -13.67
CA GLN A 14 -4.29 -18.58 -12.23
C GLN A 14 -3.66 -17.21 -12.02
N ASP A 15 -4.43 -16.29 -11.41
CA ASP A 15 -4.05 -14.89 -11.25
C ASP A 15 -3.10 -14.68 -10.07
N LEU A 16 -1.83 -14.44 -10.38
CA LEU A 16 -0.78 -13.99 -9.47
C LEU A 16 -0.35 -12.54 -9.78
N ALA A 17 -1.15 -11.80 -10.55
CA ALA A 17 -0.83 -10.45 -11.02
C ALA A 17 -1.65 -9.34 -10.35
N SER A 18 -2.81 -9.64 -9.74
CA SER A 18 -3.78 -8.60 -9.33
C SER A 18 -3.44 -7.89 -8.02
N GLY A 19 -2.68 -8.52 -7.10
CA GLY A 19 -2.39 -7.95 -5.77
C GLY A 19 -3.65 -7.76 -4.90
N ASN A 20 -4.73 -8.47 -5.19
CA ASN A 20 -5.97 -8.45 -4.42
C ASN A 20 -5.91 -9.38 -3.20
N PRO A 21 -6.63 -9.07 -2.11
CA PRO A 21 -6.88 -10.03 -1.05
C PRO A 21 -7.72 -11.20 -1.57
N ALA A 22 -7.59 -12.36 -0.94
CA ALA A 22 -8.45 -13.51 -1.23
C ALA A 22 -9.88 -13.26 -0.72
N LEU A 23 -10.87 -13.40 -1.60
CA LEU A 23 -12.28 -13.10 -1.29
C LEU A 23 -12.79 -13.88 -0.07
N GLY A 24 -12.37 -15.13 0.11
CA GLY A 24 -12.81 -15.97 1.22
C GLY A 24 -12.38 -15.47 2.61
N TYR A 25 -11.46 -14.53 2.68
CA TYR A 25 -11.00 -13.92 3.94
C TYR A 25 -11.58 -12.54 4.21
N LEU A 26 -12.27 -11.95 3.24
CA LEU A 26 -12.95 -10.66 3.44
C LEU A 26 -14.29 -10.87 4.14
N PRO A 27 -14.69 -9.94 5.04
CA PRO A 27 -16.02 -9.97 5.63
C PRO A 27 -17.07 -9.78 4.53
N ALA A 28 -18.17 -10.54 4.63
CA ALA A 28 -19.29 -10.36 3.71
C ALA A 28 -19.91 -8.96 3.86
N PRO A 29 -20.42 -8.34 2.78
CA PRO A 29 -21.09 -7.05 2.87
C PRO A 29 -22.21 -7.01 3.91
N THR A 30 -22.95 -8.10 4.09
CA THR A 30 -23.99 -8.24 5.10
C THR A 30 -23.46 -8.18 6.54
N GLN A 31 -22.24 -8.65 6.80
CA GLN A 31 -21.60 -8.52 8.10
C GLN A 31 -21.26 -7.04 8.38
N LEU A 32 -20.73 -6.33 7.41
CA LEU A 32 -20.37 -4.91 7.57
C LEU A 32 -21.60 -4.02 7.73
N THR A 33 -22.67 -4.28 6.97
CA THR A 33 -23.92 -3.50 7.06
C THR A 33 -24.68 -3.73 8.36
N ALA A 34 -24.42 -4.81 9.09
CA ALA A 34 -25.00 -5.06 10.42
C ALA A 34 -24.65 -3.95 11.44
N GLY A 35 -23.56 -3.21 11.21
CA GLY A 35 -23.18 -2.04 12.02
C GLY A 35 -23.95 -0.77 11.69
N VAL A 36 -24.63 -0.73 10.55
CA VAL A 36 -25.43 0.44 10.14
C VAL A 36 -26.79 0.37 10.82
N ARG A 37 -26.90 0.97 11.99
CA ARG A 37 -28.15 0.98 12.79
C ARG A 37 -28.87 2.32 12.59
N GLY A 38 -30.19 2.22 12.40
CA GLY A 38 -31.19 3.27 12.12
C GLY A 38 -30.93 4.65 12.72
N GLN A 39 -29.99 5.36 12.17
CA GLN A 39 -29.63 6.70 12.57
C GLN A 39 -30.27 7.74 11.64
N THR A 40 -30.43 8.92 12.14
CA THR A 40 -30.83 10.08 11.35
C THR A 40 -29.89 10.28 10.18
N GLN A 41 -30.43 10.55 9.00
CA GLN A 41 -29.63 10.89 7.84
C GLN A 41 -28.79 12.14 8.11
N ALA A 42 -27.53 12.12 7.72
CA ALA A 42 -26.67 13.30 7.76
C ALA A 42 -27.11 14.32 6.69
N LEU A 43 -27.23 15.57 7.08
CA LEU A 43 -27.52 16.69 6.19
C LEU A 43 -26.23 17.49 5.93
N TYR A 44 -26.27 18.37 4.93
CA TYR A 44 -25.17 19.30 4.68
C TYR A 44 -24.87 20.13 5.94
N GLY A 45 -23.57 20.26 6.27
CA GLY A 45 -23.10 20.89 7.50
C GLY A 45 -22.89 19.92 8.68
N ALA A 46 -23.16 18.63 8.51
CA ALA A 46 -22.76 17.61 9.48
C ALA A 46 -21.23 17.47 9.56
N ASP A 47 -20.73 17.01 10.71
CA ASP A 47 -19.31 16.72 10.87
C ASP A 47 -18.86 15.67 9.82
N PRO A 48 -17.79 15.91 9.05
CA PRO A 48 -17.29 14.96 8.06
C PRO A 48 -16.85 13.62 8.65
N LEU A 49 -16.48 13.56 9.91
CA LEU A 49 -15.99 12.37 10.60
C LEU A 49 -16.91 12.03 11.79
N VAL A 50 -17.63 10.91 11.69
CA VAL A 50 -18.51 10.47 12.77
C VAL A 50 -17.73 10.22 14.08
N PRO A 51 -18.30 10.58 15.26
CA PRO A 51 -17.60 10.50 16.54
C PRO A 51 -17.04 9.10 16.84
N GLU A 52 -17.77 8.05 16.48
CA GLU A 52 -17.36 6.66 16.68
C GLU A 52 -16.11 6.31 15.86
N LEU A 53 -16.04 6.80 14.61
CA LEU A 53 -14.86 6.57 13.77
C LEU A 53 -13.67 7.40 14.24
N ARG A 54 -13.90 8.61 14.77
CA ARG A 54 -12.86 9.43 15.41
C ARG A 54 -12.25 8.69 16.59
N ALA A 55 -13.07 8.07 17.44
CA ALA A 55 -12.60 7.26 18.57
C ALA A 55 -11.78 6.03 18.11
N VAL A 56 -12.23 5.38 17.03
CA VAL A 56 -11.46 4.29 16.40
C VAL A 56 -10.12 4.79 15.86
N CYS A 57 -10.08 5.93 15.16
CA CYS A 57 -8.84 6.53 14.70
C CYS A 57 -7.86 6.79 15.85
N GLN A 58 -8.32 7.36 16.95
CA GLN A 58 -7.49 7.56 18.14
C GLN A 58 -6.85 6.24 18.64
N GLN A 59 -7.61 5.16 18.68
CA GLN A 59 -7.10 3.84 19.10
C GLN A 59 -6.10 3.26 18.10
N VAL A 60 -6.37 3.44 16.80
CA VAL A 60 -5.56 2.89 15.71
C VAL A 60 -4.21 3.60 15.59
N PHE A 61 -4.16 4.91 15.79
CA PHE A 61 -2.99 5.72 15.51
C PHE A 61 -2.14 6.12 16.73
N HIS A 62 -2.70 6.13 17.95
CA HIS A 62 -2.10 6.78 19.14
C HIS A 62 -0.67 6.34 19.49
N LYS A 63 -0.26 5.12 19.10
CA LYS A 63 1.11 4.62 19.35
C LYS A 63 2.10 4.97 18.25
N ASP A 64 1.59 5.38 17.10
CA ASP A 64 2.33 5.46 15.85
C ASP A 64 2.46 6.90 15.35
N THR A 65 1.80 7.84 16.00
CA THR A 65 1.79 9.28 15.66
C THR A 65 2.20 10.16 16.81
N PRO A 66 2.70 11.38 16.54
CA PRO A 66 2.93 12.40 17.57
C PRO A 66 1.66 12.76 18.36
N PRO A 67 1.76 13.35 19.57
CA PRO A 67 0.60 13.66 20.43
C PRO A 67 -0.41 14.64 19.81
N GLU A 68 0.05 15.65 19.08
CA GLU A 68 -0.81 16.64 18.41
C GLU A 68 -1.21 16.14 17.03
N THR A 69 -2.19 15.24 16.99
CA THR A 69 -2.67 14.58 15.78
C THR A 69 -4.16 14.83 15.61
N ASP A 70 -4.58 15.20 14.41
CA ASP A 70 -5.99 15.20 14.01
C ASP A 70 -6.28 14.09 13.00
N TYR A 71 -7.58 13.78 12.81
CA TYR A 71 -8.03 12.61 12.05
C TYR A 71 -9.03 13.00 10.97
N HIS A 72 -8.88 12.36 9.81
CA HIS A 72 -9.77 12.47 8.67
C HIS A 72 -10.11 11.10 8.10
N VAL A 73 -11.07 11.11 7.21
CA VAL A 73 -11.44 9.95 6.38
C VAL A 73 -11.48 10.38 4.92
N SER A 74 -10.99 9.51 4.04
CA SER A 74 -10.91 9.75 2.59
C SER A 74 -11.46 8.57 1.80
N TYR A 75 -11.68 8.77 0.50
CA TYR A 75 -12.15 7.74 -0.44
C TYR A 75 -11.03 6.76 -0.84
N GLY A 76 -10.29 6.25 0.14
CA GLY A 76 -9.13 5.36 0.01
C GLY A 76 -7.81 6.13 0.04
N ALA A 77 -6.69 5.38 0.16
CA ALA A 77 -5.37 5.96 0.34
C ALA A 77 -4.93 6.86 -0.84
N VAL A 78 -5.23 6.46 -2.07
CA VAL A 78 -4.88 7.26 -3.26
C VAL A 78 -5.57 8.61 -3.25
N ASP A 79 -6.88 8.67 -2.90
CA ASP A 79 -7.61 9.94 -2.76
C ASP A 79 -6.98 10.85 -1.69
N ALA A 80 -6.57 10.27 -0.54
CA ALA A 80 -5.86 11.05 0.48
C ALA A 80 -4.55 11.64 -0.05
N ILE A 81 -3.73 10.83 -0.72
CA ILE A 81 -2.45 11.23 -1.30
C ILE A 81 -2.66 12.35 -2.33
N GLU A 82 -3.59 12.19 -3.27
CA GLU A 82 -3.88 13.19 -4.29
C GLU A 82 -4.31 14.53 -3.70
N ARG A 83 -5.19 14.50 -2.69
CA ARG A 83 -5.63 15.72 -2.00
C ARG A 83 -4.52 16.40 -1.23
N LEU A 84 -3.66 15.65 -0.56
CA LEU A 84 -2.50 16.16 0.15
C LEU A 84 -1.50 16.80 -0.83
N LEU A 85 -1.17 16.13 -1.93
CA LEU A 85 -0.33 16.71 -2.98
C LEU A 85 -0.90 18.03 -3.49
N GLN A 86 -2.20 18.08 -3.83
CA GLN A 86 -2.86 19.30 -4.31
C GLN A 86 -2.98 20.40 -3.25
N ALA A 87 -2.95 20.06 -1.96
CA ALA A 87 -3.03 21.05 -0.87
C ALA A 87 -1.69 21.75 -0.62
N PHE A 88 -0.58 21.15 -1.01
CA PHE A 88 0.75 21.63 -0.66
C PHE A 88 1.65 21.96 -1.86
N LEU A 89 1.43 21.36 -3.02
CA LEU A 89 2.34 21.42 -4.15
C LEU A 89 1.77 22.22 -5.32
N LEU A 90 2.70 22.75 -6.12
CA LEU A 90 2.42 23.37 -7.42
C LEU A 90 2.81 22.45 -8.56
N ALA A 91 2.19 22.62 -9.74
CA ALA A 91 2.56 21.85 -10.92
C ALA A 91 4.07 21.95 -11.21
N GLY A 92 4.70 20.82 -11.47
CA GLY A 92 6.13 20.72 -11.69
C GLY A 92 6.97 20.48 -10.44
N ASP A 93 6.39 20.53 -9.24
CA ASP A 93 7.10 20.14 -8.00
C ASP A 93 7.51 18.67 -8.02
N LYS A 94 8.63 18.36 -7.37
CA LYS A 94 9.20 17.02 -7.30
C LYS A 94 8.58 16.22 -6.16
N VAL A 95 8.10 15.01 -6.50
CA VAL A 95 7.51 14.05 -5.54
C VAL A 95 8.32 12.77 -5.55
N GLY A 96 8.91 12.42 -4.41
CA GLY A 96 9.62 11.16 -4.21
C GLY A 96 8.65 9.99 -4.12
N ILE A 97 8.96 8.93 -4.85
CA ILE A 97 8.22 7.66 -4.83
C ILE A 97 9.27 6.56 -4.81
N GLU A 98 9.01 5.49 -4.08
CA GLU A 98 9.81 4.26 -4.10
C GLU A 98 9.98 3.76 -5.53
N ASP A 99 11.19 3.30 -5.92
CA ASP A 99 11.49 2.83 -7.27
C ASP A 99 12.20 1.45 -7.20
N PRO A 100 11.50 0.36 -7.59
CA PRO A 100 10.13 0.29 -8.11
C PRO A 100 9.08 0.68 -7.07
N GLY A 101 7.97 1.29 -7.52
CA GLY A 101 6.95 1.87 -6.66
C GLY A 101 5.51 1.46 -7.00
N TYR A 102 4.58 1.84 -6.14
CA TYR A 102 3.17 1.55 -6.35
C TYR A 102 2.61 2.30 -7.56
N LEU A 103 2.08 1.53 -8.52
CA LEU A 103 1.65 2.04 -9.81
C LEU A 103 0.66 3.21 -9.73
N ASN A 104 -0.34 3.14 -8.82
CA ASN A 104 -1.31 4.23 -8.71
C ASN A 104 -0.70 5.50 -8.13
N SER A 105 0.27 5.42 -7.22
CA SER A 105 1.02 6.60 -6.75
C SER A 105 1.81 7.25 -7.89
N ILE A 106 2.48 6.44 -8.71
CA ILE A 106 3.19 6.93 -9.91
C ILE A 106 2.21 7.62 -10.86
N ASN A 107 1.09 6.97 -11.17
CA ASN A 107 0.07 7.51 -12.05
C ASN A 107 -0.55 8.81 -11.51
N SER A 108 -0.86 8.88 -10.21
CA SER A 108 -1.40 10.09 -9.58
C SER A 108 -0.45 11.27 -9.68
N VAL A 109 0.84 11.06 -9.38
CA VAL A 109 1.85 12.12 -9.47
C VAL A 109 1.95 12.65 -10.91
N HIS A 110 1.97 11.77 -11.91
CA HIS A 110 1.97 12.17 -13.31
C HIS A 110 0.69 12.91 -13.74
N THR A 111 -0.47 12.36 -13.39
CA THR A 111 -1.78 12.91 -13.79
C THR A 111 -2.02 14.30 -13.19
N LEU A 112 -1.51 14.54 -11.99
CA LEU A 112 -1.60 15.84 -11.31
C LEU A 112 -0.55 16.85 -11.79
N GLY A 113 0.33 16.47 -12.72
CA GLY A 113 1.33 17.37 -13.30
C GLY A 113 2.56 17.59 -12.44
N TYR A 114 2.83 16.73 -11.46
CA TYR A 114 4.05 16.74 -10.67
C TYR A 114 5.17 15.93 -11.34
N LYS A 115 6.41 16.10 -10.87
CA LYS A 115 7.57 15.37 -11.35
C LYS A 115 7.89 14.21 -10.41
N PRO A 116 7.65 12.95 -10.77
CA PRO A 116 8.05 11.84 -9.95
C PRO A 116 9.58 11.72 -9.91
N VAL A 117 10.12 11.45 -8.75
CA VAL A 117 11.54 11.18 -8.49
C VAL A 117 11.64 9.80 -7.84
N GLY A 118 12.30 8.86 -8.52
CA GLY A 118 12.48 7.51 -8.00
C GLY A 118 13.48 7.49 -6.84
N ILE A 119 13.05 6.95 -5.71
CA ILE A 119 13.90 6.66 -4.55
C ILE A 119 14.19 5.17 -4.54
N ALA A 120 15.43 4.78 -4.77
CA ALA A 120 15.81 3.37 -4.83
C ALA A 120 15.37 2.60 -3.57
N VAL A 121 14.91 1.37 -3.75
CA VAL A 121 14.56 0.45 -2.68
C VAL A 121 15.39 -0.82 -2.75
N ASP A 122 15.60 -1.44 -1.60
CA ASP A 122 16.16 -2.77 -1.43
C ASP A 122 15.24 -3.64 -0.56
N SER A 123 15.71 -4.77 -0.07
CA SER A 123 14.93 -5.67 0.79
C SER A 123 14.50 -5.05 2.13
N GLU A 124 15.10 -3.94 2.56
CA GLU A 124 14.76 -3.22 3.80
C GLU A 124 13.97 -1.92 3.56
N GLY A 125 13.50 -1.66 2.34
CA GLY A 125 12.77 -0.46 1.94
C GLY A 125 13.65 0.60 1.29
N ILE A 126 13.27 1.89 1.37
CA ILE A 126 14.02 2.96 0.68
C ILE A 126 15.47 3.03 1.15
N VAL A 127 16.38 3.26 0.18
CA VAL A 127 17.82 3.38 0.41
C VAL A 127 18.13 4.81 0.89
N PRO A 128 18.76 4.99 2.07
CA PRO A 128 19.03 6.31 2.65
C PRO A 128 19.78 7.26 1.73
N ALA A 129 20.85 6.81 1.09
CA ALA A 129 21.63 7.63 0.17
C ALA A 129 20.83 8.13 -1.04
N SER A 130 19.89 7.32 -1.55
CA SER A 130 18.98 7.73 -2.63
C SER A 130 18.00 8.79 -2.16
N LEU A 131 17.48 8.66 -0.93
CA LEU A 131 16.62 9.68 -0.33
C LEU A 131 17.36 11.00 -0.12
N GLU A 132 18.56 10.96 0.44
CA GLU A 132 19.41 12.16 0.66
C GLU A 132 19.69 12.89 -0.65
N ALA A 133 20.05 12.16 -1.71
CA ALA A 133 20.28 12.73 -3.03
C ALA A 133 19.02 13.42 -3.60
N ALA A 134 17.86 12.80 -3.49
CA ALA A 134 16.59 13.38 -3.95
C ALA A 134 16.20 14.63 -3.14
N LEU A 135 16.41 14.62 -1.83
CA LEU A 135 16.15 15.75 -0.95
C LEU A 135 17.07 16.93 -1.28
N ALA A 136 18.36 16.67 -1.53
CA ALA A 136 19.32 17.68 -1.95
C ALA A 136 18.96 18.28 -3.33
N ASP A 137 18.31 17.50 -4.21
CA ASP A 137 17.81 17.96 -5.52
C ASP A 137 16.44 18.66 -5.43
N GLY A 138 15.97 18.99 -4.23
CA GLY A 138 14.78 19.83 -4.01
C GLY A 138 13.46 19.07 -4.03
N LEU A 139 13.41 17.88 -3.46
CA LEU A 139 12.19 17.12 -3.25
C LEU A 139 11.20 17.93 -2.37
N ARG A 140 9.91 17.95 -2.76
CA ARG A 140 8.87 18.70 -2.06
C ARG A 140 7.91 17.81 -1.28
N ALA A 141 7.73 16.56 -1.71
CA ALA A 141 6.93 15.56 -1.03
C ALA A 141 7.57 14.18 -1.16
N LEU A 142 7.28 13.29 -0.21
CA LEU A 142 7.67 11.88 -0.23
C LEU A 142 6.45 11.02 0.05
N ILE A 143 6.19 10.04 -0.82
CA ILE A 143 5.25 8.93 -0.59
C ILE A 143 6.09 7.72 -0.18
N LEU A 144 5.83 7.18 1.00
CA LEU A 144 6.60 6.08 1.58
C LEU A 144 5.67 4.98 2.07
N THR A 145 5.98 3.73 1.73
CA THR A 145 5.29 2.54 2.21
C THR A 145 6.13 1.83 3.27
N PRO A 146 5.74 1.85 4.56
CA PRO A 146 6.62 1.40 5.65
C PRO A 146 6.71 -0.13 5.73
N ARG A 147 5.74 -0.86 5.17
CA ARG A 147 5.68 -2.32 5.20
C ARG A 147 4.81 -2.89 4.08
N ALA A 148 5.05 -4.16 3.76
CA ALA A 148 4.34 -4.87 2.70
C ALA A 148 4.34 -4.11 1.37
N HIS A 149 5.45 -3.48 1.04
CA HIS A 149 5.60 -2.60 -0.11
C HIS A 149 5.14 -3.27 -1.42
N ASN A 150 4.38 -2.56 -2.21
CA ASN A 150 3.99 -2.99 -3.55
C ASN A 150 4.86 -2.25 -4.60
N PRO A 151 5.69 -2.95 -5.40
CA PRO A 151 5.57 -4.38 -5.74
C PRO A 151 6.47 -5.35 -4.96
N THR A 152 7.40 -4.89 -4.14
CA THR A 152 8.55 -5.71 -3.69
C THR A 152 8.25 -6.61 -2.48
N GLY A 153 7.21 -6.30 -1.71
CA GLY A 153 6.91 -6.98 -0.45
C GLY A 153 7.85 -6.59 0.70
N CYS A 154 8.83 -5.71 0.48
CA CYS A 154 9.74 -5.30 1.53
C CYS A 154 9.05 -4.51 2.64
N SER A 155 9.66 -4.48 3.81
CA SER A 155 9.25 -3.69 4.96
C SER A 155 10.47 -3.03 5.56
N LEU A 156 10.31 -1.83 6.13
CA LEU A 156 11.42 -1.13 6.78
C LEU A 156 11.95 -1.94 7.96
N SER A 157 13.26 -2.18 8.01
CA SER A 157 13.88 -2.66 9.23
C SER A 157 13.91 -1.57 10.30
N ARG A 158 14.09 -1.94 11.56
CA ARG A 158 14.21 -0.96 12.66
C ARG A 158 15.39 0.01 12.45
N ALA A 159 16.50 -0.50 11.93
CA ALA A 159 17.69 0.30 11.66
C ALA A 159 17.43 1.28 10.51
N ARG A 160 16.81 0.79 9.42
CA ARG A 160 16.45 1.58 8.24
C ARG A 160 15.45 2.71 8.60
N ALA A 161 14.40 2.41 9.34
CA ALA A 161 13.42 3.40 9.79
C ALA A 161 14.09 4.52 10.59
N LYS A 162 15.04 4.17 11.49
CA LYS A 162 15.79 5.16 12.25
C LYS A 162 16.71 6.03 11.38
N GLN A 163 17.37 5.46 10.37
CA GLN A 163 18.17 6.22 9.41
C GLN A 163 17.31 7.22 8.62
N ILE A 164 16.16 6.77 8.13
CA ILE A 164 15.20 7.63 7.42
C ILE A 164 14.70 8.76 8.33
N GLU A 165 14.28 8.45 9.55
CA GLU A 165 13.86 9.45 10.54
C GLU A 165 14.95 10.53 10.76
N GLN A 166 16.21 10.13 10.88
CA GLN A 166 17.32 11.07 11.07
C GLN A 166 17.55 11.98 9.86
N ILE A 167 17.40 11.45 8.64
CA ILE A 167 17.47 12.25 7.42
C ILE A 167 16.31 13.26 7.39
N LEU A 168 15.08 12.79 7.64
CA LEU A 168 13.87 13.63 7.60
C LEU A 168 13.87 14.75 8.63
N LYS A 169 14.57 14.62 9.76
CA LYS A 169 14.77 15.70 10.74
C LYS A 169 15.39 16.96 10.14
N GLN A 170 16.16 16.82 9.07
CA GLN A 170 16.80 17.96 8.40
C GLN A 170 15.85 18.67 7.41
N TYR A 171 14.67 18.07 7.15
CA TYR A 171 13.70 18.55 6.17
C TYR A 171 12.28 18.62 6.77
N PRO A 172 12.06 19.39 7.85
CA PRO A 172 10.78 19.37 8.58
C PRO A 172 9.60 19.85 7.76
N GLU A 173 9.82 20.61 6.69
CA GLU A 173 8.78 21.11 5.80
C GLU A 173 8.46 20.21 4.59
N LEU A 174 9.19 19.11 4.41
CA LEU A 174 8.86 18.11 3.40
C LEU A 174 7.46 17.54 3.69
N LEU A 175 6.58 17.49 2.70
CA LEU A 175 5.32 16.78 2.86
C LEU A 175 5.58 15.27 2.89
N LEU A 176 5.51 14.68 4.08
CA LEU A 176 5.73 13.24 4.30
C LEU A 176 4.38 12.52 4.32
N MET A 177 4.12 11.67 3.33
CA MET A 177 2.93 10.84 3.23
C MET A 177 3.31 9.37 3.40
N ILE A 178 2.78 8.73 4.44
CA ILE A 178 3.06 7.33 4.74
C ILE A 178 1.82 6.50 4.41
N ASP A 179 1.93 5.63 3.41
CA ASP A 179 0.88 4.70 3.01
C ASP A 179 1.05 3.35 3.72
N ASP A 180 0.43 3.22 4.89
CA ASP A 180 0.38 1.97 5.66
C ASP A 180 -0.84 1.13 5.26
N HIS A 181 -0.91 0.75 3.99
CA HIS A 181 -2.07 0.06 3.41
C HIS A 181 -2.30 -1.36 3.95
N PHE A 182 -1.29 -1.98 4.56
CA PHE A 182 -1.35 -3.36 5.04
C PHE A 182 -1.60 -3.49 6.55
N TRP A 183 -1.77 -2.40 7.28
CA TRP A 183 -1.81 -2.31 8.74
C TRP A 183 -2.76 -3.32 9.41
N MET A 184 -3.93 -3.61 8.82
CA MET A 184 -4.91 -4.55 9.40
C MET A 184 -4.45 -6.00 9.39
N LEU A 185 -3.61 -6.36 8.42
CA LEU A 185 -3.13 -7.73 8.17
C LEU A 185 -1.65 -7.91 8.53
N ALA A 186 -1.02 -6.85 9.01
CA ALA A 186 0.39 -6.86 9.36
C ALA A 186 0.67 -7.75 10.57
N SER A 187 1.71 -8.57 10.46
CA SER A 187 2.22 -9.41 11.53
C SER A 187 3.40 -8.75 12.26
N SER A 188 4.09 -7.82 11.60
CA SER A 188 5.20 -7.07 12.17
C SER A 188 4.74 -5.72 12.76
N PRO A 189 5.47 -5.17 13.75
CA PRO A 189 5.15 -3.87 14.30
C PRO A 189 5.42 -2.76 13.28
N TYR A 190 4.60 -1.72 13.29
CA TYR A 190 4.84 -0.50 12.53
C TYR A 190 6.18 0.13 12.93
N ARG A 191 6.94 0.58 11.94
CA ARG A 191 8.22 1.28 12.11
C ARG A 191 8.02 2.76 11.79
N ASN A 192 7.91 3.58 12.83
CA ASN A 192 7.72 5.00 12.64
C ASN A 192 8.97 5.66 12.03
N VAL A 193 8.74 6.56 11.09
CA VAL A 193 9.77 7.39 10.45
C VAL A 193 9.47 8.89 10.58
N ILE A 194 8.35 9.26 11.21
CA ILE A 194 7.95 10.67 11.41
C ILE A 194 8.79 11.24 12.54
N PRO A 195 9.66 12.24 12.29
CA PRO A 195 10.33 12.97 13.36
C PRO A 195 9.30 13.68 14.26
N ALA A 196 9.61 13.82 15.55
CA ALA A 196 8.70 14.41 16.53
C ALA A 196 8.34 15.88 16.22
N ASP A 197 9.23 16.60 15.55
CA ASP A 197 9.11 18.00 15.16
C ASP A 197 8.81 18.21 13.67
N HIS A 198 8.39 17.15 12.95
CA HIS A 198 8.05 17.24 11.54
C HIS A 198 6.74 18.01 11.32
N LEU A 199 6.76 19.01 10.45
CA LEU A 199 5.68 20.02 10.35
C LEU A 199 4.55 19.61 9.39
N ARG A 200 4.81 18.68 8.45
CA ARG A 200 3.87 18.33 7.36
C ARG A 200 3.89 16.84 7.10
N TRP A 201 3.06 16.11 7.81
CA TRP A 201 2.99 14.67 7.64
C TRP A 201 1.55 14.14 7.63
N ALA A 202 1.36 13.01 7.00
CA ALA A 202 0.13 12.23 7.07
C ALA A 202 0.46 10.73 7.09
N LEU A 203 -0.11 10.01 8.06
CA LEU A 203 -0.13 8.56 8.11
C LEU A 203 -1.50 8.07 7.63
N ILE A 204 -1.52 7.30 6.55
CA ILE A 204 -2.71 6.87 5.83
C ILE A 204 -2.87 5.37 6.02
N ARG A 205 -4.03 4.94 6.55
CA ARG A 205 -4.37 3.54 6.81
C ARG A 205 -5.63 3.14 6.05
N SER A 206 -5.45 2.51 4.90
CA SER A 206 -6.57 1.98 4.10
C SER A 206 -7.20 0.76 4.78
N VAL A 207 -8.53 0.64 4.70
CA VAL A 207 -9.25 -0.57 5.15
C VAL A 207 -9.41 -1.62 4.04
N SER A 208 -8.97 -1.31 2.81
CA SER A 208 -9.24 -2.11 1.61
C SER A 208 -8.72 -3.55 1.69
N LYS A 209 -7.59 -3.79 2.36
CA LYS A 209 -7.00 -5.13 2.42
C LYS A 209 -7.65 -6.03 3.47
N GLY A 210 -8.21 -5.44 4.53
CA GLY A 210 -8.86 -6.21 5.62
C GLY A 210 -10.39 -6.24 5.54
N LEU A 211 -11.04 -5.15 5.06
CA LEU A 211 -12.52 -5.08 4.99
C LEU A 211 -13.06 -5.14 3.55
N GLY A 212 -12.21 -5.09 2.55
CA GLY A 212 -12.60 -5.14 1.14
C GLY A 212 -12.30 -3.84 0.38
N PRO A 213 -11.84 -3.96 -0.86
CA PRO A 213 -11.46 -2.80 -1.68
C PRO A 213 -12.65 -1.93 -2.11
N ASP A 214 -13.86 -2.49 -2.13
CA ASP A 214 -15.07 -1.81 -2.60
C ASP A 214 -15.56 -0.71 -1.62
N LEU A 215 -15.24 -0.82 -0.34
CA LEU A 215 -15.57 0.21 0.66
C LEU A 215 -14.97 1.58 0.31
N ARG A 216 -13.82 1.61 -0.36
CA ARG A 216 -13.11 2.84 -0.73
C ARG A 216 -12.96 3.82 0.44
N VAL A 217 -12.44 3.33 1.58
CA VAL A 217 -12.23 4.15 2.79
C VAL A 217 -10.79 4.01 3.26
N ALA A 218 -10.18 5.15 3.61
CA ALA A 218 -8.93 5.20 4.35
C ALA A 218 -9.03 6.18 5.52
N LEU A 219 -8.42 5.80 6.64
CA LEU A 219 -8.22 6.61 7.82
C LEU A 219 -6.93 7.42 7.61
N VAL A 220 -6.96 8.69 7.98
CA VAL A 220 -5.80 9.61 7.87
C VAL A 220 -5.56 10.24 9.22
N ALA A 221 -4.32 10.16 9.70
CA ALA A 221 -3.82 10.90 10.85
C ALA A 221 -2.76 11.88 10.36
N SER A 222 -2.79 13.13 10.81
CA SER A 222 -1.84 14.15 10.37
C SER A 222 -1.56 15.19 11.45
N ASP A 223 -0.51 15.98 11.26
CA ASP A 223 -0.32 17.21 12.02
C ASP A 223 -1.46 18.21 11.78
N LEU A 224 -1.60 19.21 12.66
CA LEU A 224 -2.72 20.17 12.63
C LEU A 224 -2.74 21.03 11.36
N GLN A 225 -1.58 21.44 10.82
CA GLN A 225 -1.51 22.25 9.60
C GLN A 225 -1.94 21.41 8.38
N THR A 226 -1.47 20.18 8.31
CA THR A 226 -1.83 19.23 7.25
C THR A 226 -3.31 18.87 7.32
N SER A 227 -3.84 18.68 8.53
CA SER A 227 -5.25 18.46 8.81
C SER A 227 -6.13 19.60 8.27
N GLU A 228 -5.81 20.85 8.60
CA GLU A 228 -6.57 22.02 8.13
C GLU A 228 -6.59 22.11 6.61
N ARG A 229 -5.45 21.96 5.94
CA ARG A 229 -5.37 21.99 4.48
C ARG A 229 -6.13 20.85 3.82
N LEU A 230 -6.06 19.65 4.38
CA LEU A 230 -6.83 18.50 3.90
C LEU A 230 -8.33 18.75 4.05
N SER A 231 -8.79 19.29 5.19
CA SER A 231 -10.17 19.68 5.43
C SER A 231 -10.68 20.66 4.38
N GLN A 232 -9.91 21.69 4.05
CA GLN A 232 -10.28 22.69 3.04
C GLN A 232 -10.42 22.04 1.64
N ARG A 233 -9.55 21.10 1.30
CA ARG A 233 -9.64 20.36 0.02
C ARG A 233 -10.82 19.39 -0.02
N LEU A 234 -11.16 18.75 1.10
CA LEU A 234 -12.36 17.93 1.21
C LEU A 234 -13.64 18.78 1.09
N ALA A 235 -13.70 19.90 1.79
CA ALA A 235 -14.86 20.77 1.81
C ALA A 235 -15.23 21.36 0.42
N SER A 236 -14.23 21.63 -0.43
CA SER A 236 -14.44 22.15 -1.79
C SER A 236 -14.83 21.08 -2.83
N GLY A 237 -14.86 19.80 -2.45
CA GLY A 237 -15.13 18.67 -3.34
C GLY A 237 -16.25 17.77 -2.83
N ALA A 238 -15.90 16.52 -2.56
CA ALA A 238 -16.84 15.49 -2.09
C ALA A 238 -17.35 15.70 -0.66
N GLN A 239 -16.85 16.71 0.05
CA GLN A 239 -17.14 17.11 1.41
C GLN A 239 -16.82 16.05 2.48
N TRP A 240 -17.47 14.90 2.47
CA TRP A 240 -17.21 13.79 3.39
C TRP A 240 -17.44 12.43 2.74
N VAL A 241 -16.80 11.41 3.28
CA VAL A 241 -17.12 10.00 2.98
C VAL A 241 -18.48 9.68 3.62
N SER A 242 -19.34 9.00 2.90
CA SER A 242 -20.68 8.64 3.41
C SER A 242 -20.61 8.11 4.85
N HIS A 243 -21.43 8.67 5.75
CA HIS A 243 -21.52 8.20 7.14
C HIS A 243 -21.94 6.73 7.23
N LEU A 244 -22.69 6.21 6.24
CA LEU A 244 -23.00 4.79 6.16
C LEU A 244 -21.73 3.94 6.00
N LEU A 245 -20.84 4.33 5.10
CA LEU A 245 -19.54 3.66 4.93
C LEU A 245 -18.66 3.80 6.18
N GLN A 246 -18.68 4.96 6.82
CA GLN A 246 -17.95 5.17 8.07
C GLN A 246 -18.45 4.23 9.18
N GLN A 247 -19.77 4.05 9.33
CA GLN A 247 -20.36 3.12 10.28
C GLN A 247 -20.00 1.65 9.97
N MET A 248 -20.02 1.26 8.70
CA MET A 248 -19.54 -0.06 8.28
C MET A 248 -18.09 -0.27 8.67
N VAL A 249 -17.23 0.74 8.50
CA VAL A 249 -15.81 0.69 8.90
C VAL A 249 -15.69 0.60 10.44
N VAL A 250 -16.43 1.41 11.20
CA VAL A 250 -16.44 1.30 12.66
C VAL A 250 -16.78 -0.12 13.09
N HIS A 251 -17.86 -0.68 12.52
CA HIS A 251 -18.26 -2.05 12.83
C HIS A 251 -17.18 -3.06 12.44
N GLY A 252 -16.66 -2.98 11.22
CA GLY A 252 -15.59 -3.85 10.76
C GLY A 252 -14.31 -3.81 11.60
N LEU A 253 -14.02 -2.67 12.23
CA LEU A 253 -12.85 -2.49 13.09
C LEU A 253 -13.12 -2.77 14.59
N THR A 254 -14.38 -2.89 15.01
CA THR A 254 -14.72 -3.10 16.44
C THR A 254 -15.32 -4.46 16.71
N ASP A 255 -16.02 -5.06 15.75
CA ASP A 255 -16.69 -6.34 15.89
C ASP A 255 -15.69 -7.49 16.14
N THR A 256 -16.04 -8.38 17.06
CA THR A 256 -15.16 -9.47 17.52
C THR A 256 -14.99 -10.57 16.48
N ASP A 257 -16.05 -10.87 15.73
CA ASP A 257 -16.05 -11.96 14.74
C ASP A 257 -15.28 -11.53 13.48
N ILE A 258 -15.45 -10.29 13.03
CA ILE A 258 -14.68 -9.72 11.93
C ILE A 258 -13.19 -9.63 12.30
N LYS A 259 -12.87 -9.23 13.53
CA LYS A 259 -11.48 -9.26 14.03
C LYS A 259 -10.89 -10.67 14.05
N ALA A 260 -11.67 -11.67 14.44
CA ALA A 260 -11.23 -13.06 14.41
C ALA A 260 -10.99 -13.52 12.97
N GLN A 261 -11.88 -13.20 12.04
CA GLN A 261 -11.72 -13.47 10.61
C GLN A 261 -10.45 -12.81 10.03
N THR A 262 -10.17 -11.55 10.39
CA THR A 262 -8.95 -10.83 10.00
C THR A 262 -7.68 -11.55 10.49
N ARG A 263 -7.68 -12.10 11.72
CA ARG A 263 -6.55 -12.88 12.24
C ARG A 263 -6.36 -14.19 11.47
N VAL A 264 -7.44 -14.86 11.09
CA VAL A 264 -7.37 -16.06 10.24
C VAL A 264 -6.77 -15.72 8.88
N ALA A 265 -7.21 -14.61 8.26
CA ALA A 265 -6.64 -14.11 7.02
C ALA A 265 -5.13 -13.83 7.15
N GLN A 266 -4.72 -13.12 8.20
CA GLN A 266 -3.32 -12.83 8.49
C GLN A 266 -2.48 -14.12 8.55
N ALA A 267 -2.94 -15.12 9.32
CA ALA A 267 -2.21 -16.39 9.44
C ALA A 267 -2.12 -17.13 8.08
N ALA A 268 -3.19 -17.12 7.30
CA ALA A 268 -3.22 -17.75 5.98
C ALA A 268 -2.24 -17.06 5.00
N TYR A 269 -2.14 -15.74 5.00
CA TYR A 269 -1.19 -15.02 4.14
C TYR A 269 0.27 -15.24 4.57
N VAL A 270 0.54 -15.33 5.87
CA VAL A 270 1.86 -15.72 6.38
C VAL A 270 2.24 -17.12 5.90
N GLN A 271 1.29 -18.07 5.93
CA GLN A 271 1.53 -19.42 5.46
C GLN A 271 1.78 -19.47 3.94
N ALA A 272 0.93 -18.83 3.14
CA ALA A 272 1.07 -18.78 1.68
C ALA A 272 2.42 -18.18 1.25
N ARG A 273 2.86 -17.11 1.92
CA ARG A 273 4.18 -16.52 1.72
C ARG A 273 5.29 -17.53 2.02
N THR A 274 5.22 -18.17 3.18
CA THR A 274 6.23 -19.14 3.62
C THR A 274 6.34 -20.31 2.63
N ASP A 275 5.20 -20.81 2.15
CA ASP A 275 5.16 -21.91 1.18
C ASP A 275 5.77 -21.50 -0.16
N LEU A 276 5.46 -20.31 -0.67
CA LEU A 276 6.05 -19.80 -1.90
C LEU A 276 7.55 -19.60 -1.77
N MET A 277 8.00 -18.93 -0.72
CA MET A 277 9.43 -18.69 -0.48
C MET A 277 10.21 -20.01 -0.34
N HIS A 278 9.64 -21.00 0.35
CA HIS A 278 10.23 -22.33 0.47
C HIS A 278 10.35 -23.04 -0.89
N ALA A 279 9.28 -22.98 -1.69
CA ALA A 279 9.25 -23.58 -3.03
C ALA A 279 10.27 -22.91 -3.98
N LEU A 280 10.40 -21.59 -3.96
CA LEU A 280 11.39 -20.86 -4.75
C LEU A 280 12.84 -21.20 -4.32
N LYS A 281 13.11 -21.24 -3.01
CA LYS A 281 14.42 -21.65 -2.47
C LYS A 281 14.81 -23.06 -2.93
N LYS A 282 13.86 -23.98 -2.95
CA LYS A 282 14.09 -25.37 -3.41
C LYS A 282 14.48 -25.44 -4.89
N GLN A 283 14.01 -24.48 -5.70
CA GLN A 283 14.38 -24.36 -7.12
C GLN A 283 15.58 -23.43 -7.35
N SER A 284 16.22 -22.93 -6.29
CA SER A 284 17.33 -21.97 -6.36
C SER A 284 16.99 -20.68 -7.13
N ILE A 285 15.71 -20.27 -7.10
CA ILE A 285 15.26 -19.02 -7.71
C ILE A 285 15.49 -17.88 -6.72
N PRO A 286 16.22 -16.81 -7.10
CA PRO A 286 16.41 -15.64 -6.25
C PRO A 286 15.11 -14.85 -6.10
N PHE A 287 14.85 -14.32 -4.91
CA PHE A 287 13.74 -13.41 -4.63
C PHE A 287 14.16 -12.46 -3.50
N TRP A 288 13.46 -11.33 -3.38
CA TRP A 288 13.63 -10.47 -2.22
C TRP A 288 12.83 -11.03 -1.05
N ASP A 289 13.49 -11.16 0.09
CA ASP A 289 12.84 -11.63 1.31
C ASP A 289 11.83 -10.59 1.77
N SER A 290 10.59 -11.00 1.99
CA SER A 290 9.53 -10.13 2.49
C SER A 290 9.03 -10.62 3.84
N GLU A 291 8.80 -9.69 4.77
CA GLU A 291 8.27 -10.07 6.09
C GLU A 291 6.75 -10.28 6.02
N GLU A 292 6.05 -9.57 5.12
CA GLU A 292 4.59 -9.59 5.04
C GLU A 292 4.06 -9.06 3.69
N GLY A 293 2.75 -8.94 3.54
CA GLY A 293 2.12 -8.45 2.32
C GLY A 293 1.50 -9.55 1.48
N PHE A 294 1.16 -9.19 0.26
CA PHE A 294 0.62 -10.10 -0.76
C PHE A 294 1.59 -10.38 -1.91
N ASN A 295 2.67 -9.63 -1.98
CA ASN A 295 3.57 -9.59 -3.12
C ASN A 295 4.95 -10.09 -2.75
N LEU A 296 5.57 -10.80 -3.69
CA LEU A 296 6.96 -11.18 -3.66
C LEU A 296 7.63 -10.68 -4.93
N TRP A 297 8.84 -10.13 -4.80
CA TRP A 297 9.64 -9.68 -5.92
C TRP A 297 10.67 -10.71 -6.31
N ILE A 298 10.65 -11.09 -7.59
CA ILE A 298 11.62 -11.99 -8.19
C ILE A 298 12.45 -11.16 -9.18
N PRO A 299 13.71 -10.82 -8.86
CA PRO A 299 14.57 -10.08 -9.79
C PRO A 299 14.86 -10.93 -11.03
N LEU A 300 14.96 -10.28 -12.19
CA LEU A 300 15.35 -10.91 -13.44
C LEU A 300 16.65 -10.27 -13.96
N ASP A 301 17.50 -11.07 -14.57
CA ASP A 301 18.71 -10.65 -15.31
C ASP A 301 18.47 -10.49 -16.82
N ARG A 302 17.21 -10.57 -17.24
CA ARG A 302 16.73 -10.58 -18.63
C ARG A 302 15.41 -9.85 -18.77
N GLU A 303 14.94 -9.66 -20.00
CA GLU A 303 13.62 -9.11 -20.28
C GLU A 303 12.51 -9.99 -19.70
N ALA A 304 11.45 -9.35 -19.19
CA ALA A 304 10.37 -10.05 -18.53
C ALA A 304 9.38 -10.73 -19.51
N GLU A 305 9.20 -10.17 -20.71
CA GLU A 305 8.19 -10.59 -21.67
C GLU A 305 8.28 -12.08 -22.07
N PRO A 306 9.47 -12.64 -22.40
CA PRO A 306 9.57 -14.07 -22.68
C PRO A 306 9.20 -14.94 -21.47
N VAL A 307 9.60 -14.51 -20.27
CA VAL A 307 9.28 -15.22 -19.02
C VAL A 307 7.77 -15.20 -18.76
N LEU A 308 7.12 -14.04 -18.95
CA LEU A 308 5.67 -13.91 -18.82
C LEU A 308 4.91 -14.79 -19.82
N ALA A 309 5.36 -14.82 -21.09
CA ALA A 309 4.77 -15.67 -22.11
C ALA A 309 4.90 -17.16 -21.77
N GLY A 310 6.09 -17.59 -21.31
CA GLY A 310 6.34 -18.96 -20.86
C GLY A 310 5.49 -19.38 -19.66
N LEU A 311 5.29 -18.48 -18.70
CA LEU A 311 4.41 -18.69 -17.56
C LEU A 311 2.94 -18.73 -17.96
N ALA A 312 2.50 -17.84 -18.85
CA ALA A 312 1.14 -17.84 -19.37
C ALA A 312 0.80 -19.14 -20.11
N ALA A 313 1.72 -19.68 -20.91
CA ALA A 313 1.57 -20.98 -21.56
C ALA A 313 1.40 -22.16 -20.57
N ARG A 314 1.84 -22.00 -19.30
CA ARG A 314 1.71 -22.96 -18.20
C ARG A 314 0.53 -22.66 -17.27
N GLY A 315 -0.28 -21.66 -17.62
CA GLY A 315 -1.50 -21.32 -16.86
C GLY A 315 -1.32 -20.28 -15.75
N TRP A 316 -0.23 -19.51 -15.76
CA TRP A 316 0.05 -18.50 -14.75
C TRP A 316 -0.02 -17.07 -15.32
N LEU A 317 -0.74 -16.18 -14.65
CA LEU A 317 -0.71 -14.75 -14.92
C LEU A 317 0.13 -14.05 -13.86
N VAL A 318 1.26 -13.45 -14.26
CA VAL A 318 2.20 -12.75 -13.38
C VAL A 318 2.38 -11.30 -13.88
N ARG A 319 2.80 -10.38 -13.04
CA ARG A 319 2.98 -8.98 -13.42
C ARG A 319 4.45 -8.67 -13.73
N SER A 320 4.69 -8.03 -14.90
CA SER A 320 6.00 -7.46 -15.21
C SER A 320 6.40 -6.39 -14.21
N GLY A 321 7.68 -6.40 -13.81
CA GLY A 321 8.26 -5.36 -12.98
C GLY A 321 8.35 -4.00 -13.66
N GLN A 322 8.45 -3.98 -14.98
CA GLN A 322 8.66 -2.77 -15.79
C GLN A 322 7.64 -1.66 -15.51
N VAL A 323 6.37 -2.03 -15.26
CA VAL A 323 5.29 -1.07 -15.00
C VAL A 323 5.41 -0.35 -13.65
N PHE A 324 6.25 -0.84 -12.75
CA PHE A 324 6.47 -0.27 -11.42
C PHE A 324 7.70 0.65 -11.37
N GLY A 325 8.45 0.78 -12.46
CA GLY A 325 9.59 1.69 -12.53
C GLY A 325 9.14 3.14 -12.58
N VAL A 326 9.77 4.00 -11.80
CA VAL A 326 9.56 5.45 -11.76
C VAL A 326 10.49 6.14 -12.73
N SER A 327 11.80 5.92 -12.58
CA SER A 327 12.85 6.53 -13.42
C SER A 327 13.24 5.64 -14.60
N ASN A 328 13.27 4.32 -14.37
CA ASN A 328 13.62 3.31 -15.36
C ASN A 328 12.74 2.08 -15.20
N PRO A 329 12.50 1.30 -16.28
CA PRO A 329 11.79 0.03 -16.16
C PRO A 329 12.44 -0.90 -15.13
N ALA A 330 11.69 -1.35 -14.13
CA ALA A 330 12.23 -2.23 -13.09
C ALA A 330 12.33 -3.67 -13.60
N GLN A 331 13.51 -4.28 -13.44
CA GLN A 331 13.79 -5.64 -13.90
C GLN A 331 13.35 -6.66 -12.85
N GLY A 332 12.26 -7.36 -13.11
CA GLY A 332 11.74 -8.38 -12.20
C GLY A 332 10.30 -8.76 -12.48
N LEU A 333 9.78 -9.64 -11.64
CA LEU A 333 8.39 -10.06 -11.61
C LEU A 333 7.78 -9.76 -10.25
N ARG A 334 6.56 -9.21 -10.23
CA ARG A 334 5.73 -9.22 -9.03
C ARG A 334 4.83 -10.44 -9.05
N VAL A 335 4.95 -11.27 -8.02
CA VAL A 335 4.10 -12.44 -7.79
C VAL A 335 3.20 -12.17 -6.59
N SER A 336 1.89 -12.15 -6.80
CA SER A 336 0.89 -11.98 -5.73
C SER A 336 0.44 -13.35 -5.24
N PHE A 337 0.68 -13.66 -3.97
CA PHE A 337 0.50 -14.99 -3.42
C PHE A 337 -0.76 -15.15 -2.53
N ALA A 338 -1.61 -14.15 -2.44
CA ALA A 338 -2.79 -14.17 -1.56
C ALA A 338 -3.75 -15.35 -1.79
N ASN A 339 -3.79 -15.89 -3.00
CA ASN A 339 -4.63 -17.03 -3.40
C ASN A 339 -3.82 -18.31 -3.68
N LEU A 340 -2.55 -18.38 -3.29
CA LEU A 340 -1.70 -19.55 -3.48
C LEU A 340 -1.80 -20.50 -2.30
N ASP A 341 -2.04 -21.78 -2.60
CA ASP A 341 -1.79 -22.87 -1.64
C ASP A 341 -0.39 -23.49 -1.82
N ALA A 342 0.01 -24.37 -0.91
CA ALA A 342 1.32 -25.00 -0.94
C ALA A 342 1.58 -25.81 -2.23
N LYS A 343 0.55 -26.47 -2.80
CA LYS A 343 0.67 -27.24 -4.03
C LYS A 343 0.87 -26.33 -5.23
N ASP A 344 0.12 -25.25 -5.31
CA ASP A 344 0.25 -24.25 -6.36
C ASP A 344 1.57 -23.50 -6.27
N ALA A 345 2.06 -23.19 -5.06
CA ALA A 345 3.38 -22.60 -4.85
C ALA A 345 4.50 -23.50 -5.38
N GLN A 346 4.41 -24.83 -5.13
CA GLN A 346 5.37 -25.81 -5.64
C GLN A 346 5.32 -25.90 -7.17
N ARG A 347 4.11 -25.97 -7.75
CA ARG A 347 3.88 -26.03 -9.21
C ARG A 347 4.44 -24.76 -9.88
N PHE A 348 4.05 -23.57 -9.38
CA PHE A 348 4.52 -22.29 -9.91
C PHE A 348 6.05 -22.21 -9.91
N SER A 349 6.70 -22.58 -8.79
CA SER A 349 8.16 -22.50 -8.68
C SER A 349 8.86 -23.46 -9.63
N THR A 350 8.29 -24.65 -9.87
CA THR A 350 8.81 -25.62 -10.84
C THR A 350 8.67 -25.09 -12.27
N ASP A 351 7.49 -24.57 -12.62
CA ASP A 351 7.23 -24.00 -13.94
C ASP A 351 8.13 -22.78 -14.22
N LEU A 352 8.30 -21.89 -13.23
CA LEU A 352 9.19 -20.74 -13.34
C LEU A 352 10.65 -21.17 -13.54
N ALA A 353 11.13 -22.19 -12.80
CA ALA A 353 12.49 -22.70 -12.97
C ALA A 353 12.72 -23.21 -14.41
N GLN A 354 11.75 -23.93 -14.98
CA GLN A 354 11.82 -24.41 -16.37
C GLN A 354 11.87 -23.21 -17.36
N VAL A 355 10.98 -22.25 -17.20
CA VAL A 355 10.95 -21.04 -18.06
C VAL A 355 12.27 -20.27 -18.00
N LEU A 356 12.88 -20.16 -16.82
CA LEU A 356 14.16 -19.45 -16.66
C LEU A 356 15.35 -20.20 -17.27
N GLN A 357 15.23 -21.52 -17.47
CA GLN A 357 16.25 -22.35 -18.15
C GLN A 357 16.11 -22.35 -19.68
N GLU A 358 14.93 -22.03 -20.20
CA GLU A 358 14.69 -21.92 -21.64
C GLU A 358 15.52 -20.74 -22.20
N ARG A 359 16.28 -21.03 -23.27
CA ARG A 359 17.02 -20.01 -24.01
C ARG A 359 16.10 -19.48 -25.11
N TYR A 360 15.62 -18.26 -24.96
CA TYR A 360 14.89 -17.54 -26.01
C TYR A 360 15.84 -16.73 -26.89
#